data_4bc45c6addedc02b0f3e55d1f44b1b01
#
_entry.id   4bc45c6addedc02b0f3e55d1f44b1b01
#
_cell.length_a   1.000
_cell.length_b   1.000
_cell.length_c   1.000
_cell.angle_alpha   90.00
_cell.angle_beta   90.00
_cell.angle_gamma   90.00
#
_symmetry.space_group_name_H-M   'P 1'
#
loop_
_entity.id
_entity.type
_entity.pdbx_description
1 polymer ?
#
loop_
_entity_poly.entity_id
_entity_poly.type
_entity_poly.pdbx_seq_one_letter_code
_entity_poly.pdbx_strand_id
1 'polypeptide(L)'
;MKLNKIHIDNYKNLAHDFSFEQADKYIALIGLNGSGKSNVLESISFLFSQAMGITFPFPIAHYNLTYDIRNHSVVIDESKSLENGAIDPDDLPSSVIACYSGEDNRLWNSGFKNFYVKFFNDAISGGEYKPQVLYVNKYCWKIAFLSLLFSENDEVKQFISDKLKINADSVTINFKTKAGGNPQQNDASNWYQRVITKYNEKAISINDLKGDEDILLSCEKYPSLTDDQIIFYYLYFLHIPDKNGTYGLQADKLIESIDISLNGYSFNDLSEGEKKLILIECIIKVLGDEHSLVLLDEPDAHTHIAMKKDILKLISEFEGQTIMTTHSPMFLNKRWNGYNEKNVNPAKRNVLDLKNETCKNREKRNVLKISHTRYFKAIKKQSVLGCFYSF
;
A
#
# COMPACT_ATOMS: atom_id res chain seq x y z
N MET A 1 -3.78 -14.54 -3.50
CA MET A 1 -4.64 -14.45 -2.31
C MET A 1 -6.00 -13.88 -2.67
N LYS A 2 -7.10 -14.30 -1.98
CA LYS A 2 -8.46 -13.78 -2.20
C LYS A 2 -9.25 -13.74 -0.89
N LEU A 3 -9.55 -12.54 -0.38
CA LEU A 3 -10.39 -12.36 0.80
C LEU A 3 -11.86 -12.60 0.44
N ASN A 4 -12.51 -13.53 1.15
CA ASN A 4 -13.90 -13.93 0.87
C ASN A 4 -14.88 -13.31 1.86
N LYS A 5 -14.55 -13.32 3.15
CA LYS A 5 -15.44 -12.82 4.21
C LYS A 5 -14.67 -12.27 5.39
N ILE A 6 -15.23 -11.22 5.99
CA ILE A 6 -14.79 -10.69 7.27
C ILE A 6 -16.03 -10.55 8.16
N HIS A 7 -15.92 -11.03 9.38
CA HIS A 7 -16.83 -10.73 10.47
C HIS A 7 -16.09 -9.93 11.53
N ILE A 8 -16.70 -8.85 12.01
CA ILE A 8 -16.17 -8.00 13.08
C ILE A 8 -17.33 -7.64 14.00
N ASP A 9 -17.23 -7.99 15.27
CA ASP A 9 -18.29 -7.69 16.21
C ASP A 9 -18.32 -6.22 16.63
N ASN A 10 -17.19 -5.63 16.90
CA ASN A 10 -17.14 -4.25 17.36
C ASN A 10 -15.76 -3.62 17.13
N TYR A 11 -15.63 -2.83 16.08
CA TYR A 11 -14.44 -2.04 15.83
C TYR A 11 -14.82 -0.64 15.33
N LYS A 12 -14.66 0.37 16.17
CA LYS A 12 -15.10 1.74 15.88
C LYS A 12 -16.59 1.78 15.51
N ASN A 13 -16.91 2.14 14.26
CA ASN A 13 -18.28 2.12 13.74
C ASN A 13 -18.61 0.84 12.95
N LEU A 14 -17.73 -0.17 12.96
CA LEU A 14 -17.94 -1.43 12.28
C LEU A 14 -18.45 -2.48 13.27
N ALA A 15 -19.59 -3.10 12.94
CA ALA A 15 -20.18 -4.20 13.69
C ALA A 15 -20.98 -5.08 12.72
N HIS A 16 -20.31 -5.59 11.66
CA HIS A 16 -21.00 -6.21 10.53
C HIS A 16 -20.19 -7.32 9.87
N ASP A 17 -20.90 -8.12 9.11
CA ASP A 17 -20.36 -9.05 8.15
C ASP A 17 -20.09 -8.33 6.82
N PHE A 18 -18.88 -8.51 6.28
CA PHE A 18 -18.51 -8.10 4.94
C PHE A 18 -18.26 -9.35 4.11
N SER A 19 -19.00 -9.54 3.01
CA SER A 19 -18.78 -10.63 2.07
C SER A 19 -18.21 -10.10 0.76
N PHE A 20 -17.11 -10.70 0.33
CA PHE A 20 -16.37 -10.38 -0.89
C PHE A 20 -16.33 -11.58 -1.86
N GLU A 21 -17.13 -12.62 -1.64
CA GLU A 21 -17.08 -13.91 -2.36
C GLU A 21 -17.18 -13.76 -3.87
N GLN A 22 -17.90 -12.73 -4.35
CA GLN A 22 -18.05 -12.45 -5.78
C GLN A 22 -17.01 -11.45 -6.31
N ALA A 23 -16.11 -10.97 -5.46
CA ALA A 23 -15.09 -10.05 -5.89
C ALA A 23 -14.02 -10.76 -6.71
N ASP A 24 -13.51 -10.05 -7.69
CA ASP A 24 -12.38 -10.44 -8.51
C ASP A 24 -11.06 -9.95 -7.84
N LYS A 25 -10.04 -9.63 -8.63
CA LYS A 25 -8.73 -9.19 -8.17
C LYS A 25 -8.75 -7.91 -7.32
N TYR A 26 -9.74 -7.04 -7.49
CA TYR A 26 -9.86 -5.85 -6.66
C TYR A 26 -11.28 -5.63 -6.11
N ILE A 27 -11.36 -4.98 -4.95
CA ILE A 27 -12.59 -4.59 -4.25
C ILE A 27 -12.58 -3.09 -4.06
N ALA A 28 -13.60 -2.39 -4.53
CA ALA A 28 -13.76 -0.96 -4.28
C ALA A 28 -14.82 -0.72 -3.19
N LEU A 29 -14.40 -0.11 -2.08
CA LEU A 29 -15.28 0.33 -1.00
C LEU A 29 -15.77 1.74 -1.29
N ILE A 30 -17.08 1.91 -1.35
CA ILE A 30 -17.72 3.21 -1.58
C ILE A 30 -18.66 3.57 -0.43
N GLY A 31 -18.92 4.83 -0.27
CA GLY A 31 -19.84 5.34 0.75
C GLY A 31 -19.59 6.80 1.06
N LEU A 32 -20.47 7.39 1.85
CA LEU A 32 -20.34 8.78 2.29
C LEU A 32 -19.11 8.96 3.21
N ASN A 33 -18.70 10.22 3.39
CA ASN A 33 -17.66 10.54 4.38
C ASN A 33 -18.14 10.10 5.76
N GLY A 34 -17.26 9.47 6.53
CA GLY A 34 -17.61 8.92 7.86
C GLY A 34 -18.35 7.57 7.84
N SER A 35 -18.60 6.95 6.67
CA SER A 35 -19.25 5.63 6.59
C SER A 35 -18.40 4.47 7.09
N GLY A 36 -17.10 4.69 7.37
CA GLY A 36 -16.21 3.65 7.90
C GLY A 36 -15.33 2.98 6.86
N LYS A 37 -15.26 3.48 5.62
CA LYS A 37 -14.41 2.90 4.55
C LYS A 37 -12.97 2.67 5.00
N SER A 38 -12.31 3.71 5.48
CA SER A 38 -10.92 3.61 5.98
C SER A 38 -10.83 2.72 7.23
N ASN A 39 -11.89 2.65 8.06
CA ASN A 39 -11.91 1.75 9.20
C ASN A 39 -11.97 0.28 8.79
N VAL A 40 -12.57 -0.05 7.63
CA VAL A 40 -12.52 -1.41 7.06
C VAL A 40 -11.09 -1.77 6.66
N LEU A 41 -10.39 -0.89 5.92
CA LEU A 41 -8.99 -1.15 5.56
C LEU A 41 -8.09 -1.30 6.80
N GLU A 42 -8.29 -0.43 7.77
CA GLU A 42 -7.57 -0.47 9.05
C GLU A 42 -7.83 -1.79 9.79
N SER A 43 -9.10 -2.21 9.90
CA SER A 43 -9.46 -3.47 10.56
C SER A 43 -8.83 -4.69 9.87
N ILE A 44 -8.85 -4.74 8.54
CA ILE A 44 -8.22 -5.83 7.78
C ILE A 44 -6.72 -5.94 8.11
N SER A 45 -6.00 -4.83 8.08
CA SER A 45 -4.56 -4.84 8.40
C SER A 45 -4.31 -5.26 9.84
N PHE A 46 -5.17 -4.87 10.79
CA PHE A 46 -5.03 -5.27 12.19
C PHE A 46 -5.33 -6.75 12.41
N LEU A 47 -6.36 -7.28 11.77
CA LEU A 47 -6.71 -8.69 11.89
C LEU A 47 -5.58 -9.61 11.40
N PHE A 48 -5.00 -9.32 10.22
CA PHE A 48 -3.83 -10.06 9.76
C PHE A 48 -2.64 -9.91 10.70
N SER A 49 -2.45 -8.73 11.26
CA SER A 49 -1.34 -8.49 12.19
C SER A 49 -1.50 -9.22 13.51
N GLN A 50 -2.72 -9.29 14.04
CA GLN A 50 -3.01 -10.13 15.21
C GLN A 50 -2.73 -11.60 14.91
N ALA A 51 -3.13 -12.10 13.72
CA ALA A 51 -2.80 -13.44 13.27
C ALA A 51 -1.28 -13.68 13.17
N MET A 52 -0.52 -12.65 12.79
CA MET A 52 0.96 -12.66 12.72
C MET A 52 1.64 -12.45 14.09
N GLY A 53 0.89 -12.39 15.20
CA GLY A 53 1.44 -12.21 16.54
C GLY A 53 1.83 -10.77 16.89
N ILE A 54 1.40 -9.77 16.12
CA ILE A 54 1.66 -8.36 16.44
C ILE A 54 0.59 -7.86 17.39
N THR A 55 1.00 -7.49 18.60
CA THR A 55 0.08 -7.00 19.63
C THR A 55 -0.26 -5.53 19.49
N PHE A 56 -1.52 -5.20 19.76
CA PHE A 56 -2.04 -3.82 19.79
C PHE A 56 -2.57 -3.47 21.15
N PRO A 57 -2.57 -2.17 21.52
CA PRO A 57 -3.18 -1.70 22.75
C PRO A 57 -4.70 -1.99 22.84
N PHE A 58 -5.36 -2.04 21.70
CA PHE A 58 -6.80 -2.29 21.57
C PHE A 58 -7.04 -3.32 20.46
N PRO A 59 -6.83 -4.62 20.73
CA PRO A 59 -7.07 -5.67 19.75
C PRO A 59 -8.56 -5.77 19.42
N ILE A 60 -8.86 -6.24 18.21
CA ILE A 60 -10.24 -6.60 17.84
C ILE A 60 -10.56 -7.92 18.54
N ALA A 61 -11.54 -7.89 19.43
CA ALA A 61 -11.78 -9.00 20.35
C ALA A 61 -12.45 -10.21 19.69
N HIS A 62 -13.43 -9.96 18.82
CA HIS A 62 -14.18 -11.02 18.14
C HIS A 62 -14.22 -10.77 16.65
N TYR A 63 -13.63 -11.68 15.89
CA TYR A 63 -13.58 -11.59 14.44
C TYR A 63 -13.48 -12.96 13.78
N ASN A 64 -13.79 -13.01 12.50
CA ASN A 64 -13.53 -14.15 11.65
C ASN A 64 -13.12 -13.65 10.26
N LEU A 65 -11.98 -14.14 9.77
CA LEU A 65 -11.48 -13.91 8.44
C LEU A 65 -11.58 -15.21 7.64
N THR A 66 -12.18 -15.17 6.46
CA THR A 66 -12.18 -16.28 5.52
C THR A 66 -11.58 -15.81 4.20
N TYR A 67 -10.55 -16.50 3.70
CA TYR A 67 -9.87 -16.17 2.45
C TYR A 67 -9.25 -17.41 1.81
N ASP A 68 -8.97 -17.33 0.52
CA ASP A 68 -8.27 -18.36 -0.23
C ASP A 68 -6.83 -17.92 -0.50
N ILE A 69 -5.88 -18.79 -0.24
CA ILE A 69 -4.46 -18.58 -0.49
C ILE A 69 -3.81 -19.90 -0.87
N ARG A 70 -2.84 -19.90 -1.79
CA ARG A 70 -2.11 -21.12 -2.22
C ARG A 70 -3.02 -22.32 -2.49
N ASN A 71 -4.18 -22.05 -3.14
CA ASN A 71 -5.19 -23.04 -3.57
C ASN A 71 -5.98 -23.73 -2.44
N HIS A 72 -5.97 -23.21 -1.22
CA HIS A 72 -6.85 -23.70 -0.16
C HIS A 72 -7.55 -22.55 0.57
N SER A 73 -8.62 -22.87 1.29
CA SER A 73 -9.38 -21.89 2.06
C SER A 73 -8.93 -21.88 3.50
N VAL A 74 -8.67 -20.69 4.02
CA VAL A 74 -8.20 -20.44 5.38
C VAL A 74 -9.26 -19.70 6.16
N VAL A 75 -9.44 -20.09 7.43
CA VAL A 75 -10.30 -19.40 8.39
C VAL A 75 -9.49 -19.05 9.62
N ILE A 76 -9.39 -17.76 9.90
CA ILE A 76 -8.71 -17.22 11.08
C ILE A 76 -9.74 -16.52 11.97
N ASP A 77 -9.66 -16.80 13.26
CA ASP A 77 -10.42 -16.13 14.32
C ASP A 77 -9.47 -15.71 15.46
N GLU A 78 -10.02 -15.09 16.48
CA GLU A 78 -9.28 -14.59 17.63
C GLU A 78 -8.51 -15.67 18.43
N SER A 79 -8.85 -16.95 18.25
CA SER A 79 -8.16 -18.06 18.92
C SER A 79 -6.90 -18.52 18.22
N LYS A 80 -6.65 -18.02 16.99
CA LYS A 80 -5.57 -18.48 16.12
C LYS A 80 -4.55 -17.38 15.88
N SER A 81 -3.29 -17.70 16.11
CA SER A 81 -2.15 -16.85 15.78
C SER A 81 -0.91 -17.70 15.48
N LEU A 82 0.10 -17.09 14.85
CA LEU A 82 1.42 -17.70 14.68
C LEU A 82 2.06 -18.03 16.04
N GLU A 83 1.90 -17.15 17.02
CA GLU A 83 2.51 -17.32 18.36
C GLU A 83 2.03 -18.57 19.08
N ASN A 84 0.74 -18.92 18.92
CA ASN A 84 0.19 -20.13 19.54
C ASN A 84 0.31 -21.39 18.66
N GLY A 85 0.94 -21.28 17.47
CA GLY A 85 1.14 -22.39 16.55
C GLY A 85 -0.15 -22.89 15.87
N ALA A 86 -1.24 -22.14 15.95
CA ALA A 86 -2.53 -22.51 15.36
C ALA A 86 -2.69 -22.07 13.90
N ILE A 87 -1.74 -21.29 13.37
CA ILE A 87 -1.67 -20.84 11.98
C ILE A 87 -0.34 -21.29 11.38
N ASP A 88 -0.39 -21.90 10.21
CA ASP A 88 0.81 -22.15 9.42
C ASP A 88 1.27 -20.82 8.78
N PRO A 89 2.59 -20.49 8.79
CA PRO A 89 3.10 -19.33 8.05
C PRO A 89 2.65 -19.27 6.60
N ASP A 90 2.50 -20.42 5.94
CA ASP A 90 2.02 -20.52 4.57
C ASP A 90 0.52 -20.21 4.41
N ASP A 91 -0.24 -20.21 5.48
CA ASP A 91 -1.63 -19.76 5.47
C ASP A 91 -1.75 -18.23 5.44
N LEU A 92 -0.69 -17.50 5.79
CA LEU A 92 -0.72 -16.04 5.81
C LEU A 92 -0.32 -15.42 4.45
N PRO A 93 -0.81 -14.21 4.15
CA PRO A 93 -0.33 -13.47 2.99
C PRO A 93 1.18 -13.22 3.11
N SER A 94 1.87 -13.23 1.96
CA SER A 94 3.30 -12.91 1.89
C SER A 94 3.59 -11.50 2.40
N SER A 95 2.67 -10.57 2.17
CA SER A 95 2.67 -9.22 2.75
C SER A 95 1.27 -8.60 2.74
N VAL A 96 1.02 -7.75 3.73
CA VAL A 96 -0.12 -6.83 3.76
C VAL A 96 0.42 -5.41 3.60
N ILE A 97 0.18 -4.79 2.45
CA ILE A 97 0.71 -3.46 2.13
C ILE A 97 -0.40 -2.45 2.20
N ALA A 98 -0.33 -1.52 3.14
CA ALA A 98 -1.30 -0.46 3.30
C ALA A 98 -0.74 0.89 2.86
N CYS A 99 -1.41 1.53 1.90
CA CYS A 99 -1.09 2.85 1.40
C CYS A 99 -2.20 3.84 1.77
N TYR A 100 -1.81 4.87 2.51
CA TYR A 100 -2.71 5.94 2.94
C TYR A 100 -2.32 7.26 2.28
N SER A 101 -3.27 7.89 1.59
CA SER A 101 -3.04 9.14 0.87
C SER A 101 -3.40 10.40 1.66
N GLY A 102 -4.04 10.26 2.82
CA GLY A 102 -4.43 11.39 3.67
C GLY A 102 -3.27 12.03 4.43
N GLU A 103 -3.47 13.26 4.89
CA GLU A 103 -2.48 13.98 5.70
C GLU A 103 -2.54 13.60 7.18
N ASP A 104 -3.61 12.94 7.61
CA ASP A 104 -3.84 12.57 9.00
C ASP A 104 -2.98 11.37 9.40
N ASN A 105 -2.24 11.52 10.49
CA ASN A 105 -1.46 10.45 11.11
C ASN A 105 -2.32 9.43 11.88
N ARG A 106 -3.64 9.48 11.74
CA ARG A 106 -4.56 8.64 12.49
C ARG A 106 -4.26 7.15 12.32
N LEU A 107 -4.15 6.68 11.08
CA LEU A 107 -3.85 5.27 10.80
C LEU A 107 -2.47 4.87 11.32
N TRP A 108 -1.50 5.76 11.20
CA TRP A 108 -0.18 5.54 11.77
C TRP A 108 -0.26 5.36 13.29
N ASN A 109 -0.85 6.33 13.97
CA ASN A 109 -0.92 6.32 15.44
C ASN A 109 -1.81 5.21 16.00
N SER A 110 -2.86 4.81 15.27
CA SER A 110 -3.80 3.78 15.73
C SER A 110 -3.27 2.37 15.58
N GLY A 111 -2.27 2.12 14.72
CA GLY A 111 -1.82 0.75 14.53
C GLY A 111 -0.51 0.58 13.76
N PHE A 112 -0.33 1.27 12.62
CA PHE A 112 0.81 0.99 11.73
C PHE A 112 2.18 1.28 12.34
N LYS A 113 2.25 2.17 13.32
CA LYS A 113 3.46 2.42 14.11
C LYS A 113 4.01 1.13 14.74
N ASN A 114 3.14 0.25 15.25
CA ASN A 114 3.57 -1.00 15.88
C ASN A 114 4.22 -1.95 14.86
N PHE A 115 3.71 -1.98 13.61
CA PHE A 115 4.32 -2.77 12.53
C PHE A 115 5.70 -2.24 12.17
N TYR A 116 5.82 -0.92 12.08
CA TYR A 116 7.11 -0.31 11.80
C TYR A 116 8.13 -0.56 12.91
N VAL A 117 7.71 -0.45 14.18
CA VAL A 117 8.56 -0.76 15.34
C VAL A 117 9.02 -2.21 15.30
N LYS A 118 8.11 -3.15 14.98
CA LYS A 118 8.47 -4.56 14.84
C LYS A 118 9.48 -4.74 13.70
N PHE A 119 9.19 -4.24 12.50
CA PHE A 119 10.12 -4.29 11.37
C PHE A 119 11.50 -3.74 11.72
N PHE A 120 11.53 -2.57 12.37
CA PHE A 120 12.79 -1.95 12.77
C PHE A 120 13.58 -2.80 13.75
N ASN A 121 12.91 -3.36 14.76
CA ASN A 121 13.55 -4.24 15.76
C ASN A 121 14.03 -5.56 15.14
N ASP A 122 13.24 -6.16 14.25
CA ASP A 122 13.61 -7.37 13.53
C ASP A 122 14.86 -7.14 12.67
N ALA A 123 14.90 -6.02 11.93
CA ALA A 123 16.07 -5.64 11.12
C ALA A 123 17.33 -5.41 11.97
N ILE A 124 17.21 -4.76 13.14
CA ILE A 124 18.34 -4.57 14.08
C ILE A 124 18.83 -5.93 14.61
N SER A 125 17.93 -6.86 14.86
CA SER A 125 18.24 -8.18 15.40
C SER A 125 18.80 -9.14 14.34
N GLY A 126 19.04 -8.70 13.11
CA GLY A 126 19.55 -9.53 12.02
C GLY A 126 18.48 -10.36 11.31
N GLY A 127 17.21 -10.01 11.50
CA GLY A 127 16.08 -10.60 10.78
C GLY A 127 15.94 -10.10 9.34
N GLU A 128 14.94 -10.62 8.64
CA GLU A 128 14.68 -10.25 7.27
C GLU A 128 14.17 -8.80 7.15
N TYR A 129 14.58 -8.11 6.06
CA TYR A 129 14.12 -6.76 5.75
C TYR A 129 12.74 -6.71 5.10
N LYS A 130 12.10 -7.84 4.79
CA LYS A 130 10.73 -7.88 4.24
C LYS A 130 9.70 -7.86 5.37
N PRO A 131 9.03 -6.73 5.65
CA PRO A 131 7.99 -6.70 6.66
C PRO A 131 6.74 -7.45 6.16
N GLN A 132 6.14 -8.27 7.01
CA GLN A 132 4.85 -8.92 6.72
C GLN A 132 3.71 -7.91 6.59
N VAL A 133 3.79 -6.79 7.33
CA VAL A 133 2.86 -5.66 7.22
C VAL A 133 3.64 -4.39 6.96
N LEU A 134 3.42 -3.80 5.80
CA LEU A 134 4.10 -2.59 5.35
C LEU A 134 3.10 -1.43 5.24
N TYR A 135 3.44 -0.31 5.84
CA TYR A 135 2.71 0.94 5.69
C TYR A 135 3.51 1.93 4.86
N VAL A 136 2.93 2.42 3.78
CA VAL A 136 3.53 3.41 2.90
C VAL A 136 2.64 4.63 2.73
N ASN A 137 3.25 5.80 2.55
CA ASN A 137 2.56 7.08 2.36
C ASN A 137 3.44 8.04 1.55
N LYS A 138 3.08 9.33 1.52
CA LYS A 138 3.80 10.37 0.78
C LYS A 138 5.30 10.48 1.11
N TYR A 139 5.74 10.08 2.28
CA TYR A 139 7.16 10.09 2.65
C TYR A 139 7.97 9.00 1.92
N CYS A 140 7.28 8.00 1.35
CA CYS A 140 7.89 6.93 0.56
C CYS A 140 8.01 7.23 -0.94
N TRP A 141 7.53 8.39 -1.45
CA TRP A 141 7.51 8.67 -2.88
C TRP A 141 8.90 8.60 -3.54
N LYS A 142 9.91 9.22 -2.92
CA LYS A 142 11.28 9.21 -3.43
C LYS A 142 11.91 7.81 -3.32
N ILE A 143 11.63 7.11 -2.24
CA ILE A 143 12.10 5.73 -2.03
C ILE A 143 11.49 4.80 -3.09
N ALA A 144 10.18 4.91 -3.32
CA ALA A 144 9.49 4.15 -4.34
C ALA A 144 10.07 4.42 -5.75
N PHE A 145 10.35 5.68 -6.08
CA PHE A 145 10.95 6.02 -7.36
C PHE A 145 12.36 5.42 -7.52
N LEU A 146 13.19 5.50 -6.48
CA LEU A 146 14.51 4.87 -6.51
C LEU A 146 14.41 3.35 -6.66
N SER A 147 13.50 2.72 -5.96
CA SER A 147 13.22 1.30 -6.09
C SER A 147 12.84 0.93 -7.53
N LEU A 148 11.93 1.67 -8.17
CA LEU A 148 11.57 1.45 -9.58
C LEU A 148 12.76 1.63 -10.53
N LEU A 149 13.67 2.57 -10.26
CA LEU A 149 14.89 2.74 -11.06
C LEU A 149 15.83 1.54 -10.96
N PHE A 150 15.81 0.78 -9.88
CA PHE A 150 16.59 -0.46 -9.71
C PHE A 150 15.91 -1.67 -10.35
N SER A 151 14.64 -1.58 -10.72
CA SER A 151 13.90 -2.72 -11.24
C SER A 151 14.40 -3.16 -12.61
N GLU A 152 14.55 -4.47 -12.79
CA GLU A 152 14.84 -5.09 -14.07
C GLU A 152 13.58 -5.44 -14.87
N ASN A 153 12.38 -5.19 -14.32
CA ASN A 153 11.11 -5.43 -14.98
C ASN A 153 10.89 -4.46 -16.17
N ASP A 154 10.69 -5.00 -17.36
CA ASP A 154 10.51 -4.21 -18.59
C ASP A 154 9.28 -3.29 -18.54
N GLU A 155 8.20 -3.70 -17.89
CA GLU A 155 7.00 -2.86 -17.72
C GLU A 155 7.31 -1.63 -16.85
N VAL A 156 8.13 -1.80 -15.81
CA VAL A 156 8.58 -0.70 -14.95
C VAL A 156 9.50 0.24 -15.73
N LYS A 157 10.43 -0.30 -16.54
CA LYS A 157 11.31 0.51 -17.41
C LYS A 157 10.48 1.33 -18.41
N GLN A 158 9.46 0.71 -19.03
CA GLN A 158 8.52 1.40 -19.93
C GLN A 158 7.68 2.44 -19.19
N PHE A 159 7.24 2.16 -17.97
CA PHE A 159 6.53 3.15 -17.16
C PHE A 159 7.38 4.41 -16.93
N ILE A 160 8.65 4.26 -16.59
CA ILE A 160 9.56 5.39 -16.37
C ILE A 160 9.79 6.16 -17.68
N SER A 161 10.11 5.47 -18.79
CA SER A 161 10.42 6.11 -20.08
C SER A 161 9.18 6.71 -20.76
N ASP A 162 8.11 5.93 -20.87
CA ASP A 162 6.99 6.28 -21.73
C ASP A 162 5.89 7.05 -20.98
N LYS A 163 5.66 6.73 -19.71
CA LYS A 163 4.61 7.38 -18.93
C LYS A 163 5.12 8.63 -18.22
N LEU A 164 6.23 8.51 -17.50
CA LEU A 164 6.83 9.64 -16.78
C LEU A 164 7.69 10.52 -17.67
N LYS A 165 8.08 10.05 -18.88
CA LYS A 165 8.99 10.74 -19.80
C LYS A 165 10.37 11.04 -19.18
N ILE A 166 10.83 10.14 -18.30
CA ILE A 166 12.10 10.25 -17.61
C ILE A 166 13.12 9.31 -18.28
N ASN A 167 14.28 9.83 -18.63
CA ASN A 167 15.43 9.03 -19.01
C ASN A 167 16.16 8.58 -17.73
N ALA A 168 16.10 7.31 -17.38
CA ALA A 168 16.69 6.76 -16.17
C ALA A 168 18.21 7.02 -16.09
N ASP A 169 18.95 6.94 -17.20
CA ASP A 169 20.41 7.14 -17.23
C ASP A 169 20.83 8.57 -16.87
N SER A 170 19.92 9.54 -17.00
CA SER A 170 20.18 10.94 -16.67
C SER A 170 19.77 11.32 -15.25
N VAL A 171 19.20 10.37 -14.50
CA VAL A 171 18.79 10.61 -13.11
C VAL A 171 20.04 10.67 -12.22
N THR A 172 20.12 11.74 -11.42
CA THR A 172 21.14 11.88 -10.39
C THR A 172 20.51 12.02 -9.02
N ILE A 173 21.17 11.46 -8.02
CA ILE A 173 20.71 11.38 -6.64
C ILE A 173 21.72 12.05 -5.74
N ASN A 174 21.23 12.82 -4.77
CA ASN A 174 22.06 13.40 -3.73
C ASN A 174 21.46 12.99 -2.38
N PHE A 175 22.26 12.27 -1.60
CA PHE A 175 21.91 11.89 -0.24
C PHE A 175 22.53 12.88 0.76
N LYS A 176 21.73 13.43 1.64
CA LYS A 176 22.21 14.19 2.78
C LYS A 176 22.09 13.34 4.03
N THR A 177 23.23 13.09 4.68
CA THR A 177 23.27 12.33 5.93
C THR A 177 22.90 13.19 7.12
N LYS A 178 22.29 12.59 8.13
CA LYS A 178 21.97 13.29 9.38
C LYS A 178 23.21 13.42 10.26
N ALA A 179 23.57 14.64 10.63
CA ALA A 179 24.67 14.90 11.54
C ALA A 179 24.41 14.26 12.92
N GLY A 180 25.38 13.51 13.45
CA GLY A 180 25.26 12.83 14.75
C GLY A 180 24.34 11.62 14.75
N GLY A 181 23.91 11.12 13.59
CA GLY A 181 23.17 9.87 13.49
C GLY A 181 24.03 8.71 14.01
N ASN A 182 23.41 7.82 14.79
CA ASN A 182 24.07 6.63 15.35
C ASN A 182 23.61 5.38 14.60
N PRO A 183 24.43 4.83 13.67
CA PRO A 183 24.08 3.64 12.92
C PRO A 183 23.94 2.43 13.85
N GLN A 184 22.86 1.67 13.66
CA GLN A 184 22.71 0.38 14.33
C GLN A 184 23.56 -0.68 13.63
N GLN A 185 23.89 -1.77 14.32
CA GLN A 185 24.61 -2.89 13.71
C GLN A 185 23.65 -3.77 12.89
N ASN A 186 23.43 -3.40 11.63
CA ASN A 186 22.64 -4.17 10.67
C ASN A 186 23.07 -3.85 9.23
N ASP A 187 22.57 -4.62 8.27
CA ASP A 187 23.01 -4.53 6.89
C ASP A 187 22.66 -3.19 6.22
N ALA A 188 21.49 -2.63 6.50
CA ALA A 188 21.13 -1.32 5.97
C ALA A 188 22.07 -0.22 6.50
N SER A 189 22.44 -0.26 7.77
CA SER A 189 23.41 0.67 8.35
C SER A 189 24.82 0.43 7.82
N ASN A 190 25.22 -0.82 7.59
CA ASN A 190 26.49 -1.14 6.95
C ASN A 190 26.54 -0.61 5.51
N TRP A 191 25.46 -0.83 4.73
CA TRP A 191 25.32 -0.26 3.39
C TRP A 191 25.34 1.27 3.43
N TYR A 192 24.63 1.90 4.36
CA TYR A 192 24.68 3.34 4.60
C TYR A 192 26.12 3.84 4.84
N GLN A 193 26.88 3.19 5.70
CA GLN A 193 28.25 3.60 6.00
C GLN A 193 29.19 3.47 4.81
N ARG A 194 29.07 2.40 4.02
CA ARG A 194 29.95 2.15 2.88
C ARG A 194 29.54 2.96 1.65
N VAL A 195 28.27 2.99 1.32
CA VAL A 195 27.76 3.57 0.09
C VAL A 195 27.31 5.02 0.29
N ILE A 196 26.32 5.25 1.14
CA ILE A 196 25.69 6.55 1.26
C ILE A 196 26.63 7.62 1.83
N THR A 197 27.46 7.30 2.83
CA THR A 197 28.43 8.28 3.37
C THR A 197 29.52 8.62 2.39
N LYS A 198 29.95 7.69 1.53
CA LYS A 198 30.87 7.89 0.42
C LYS A 198 30.38 8.96 -0.54
N TYR A 199 29.06 9.03 -0.77
CA TYR A 199 28.41 9.97 -1.68
C TYR A 199 27.66 11.10 -0.98
N ASN A 200 27.88 11.29 0.32
CA ASN A 200 27.19 12.35 1.07
C ASN A 200 27.40 13.73 0.42
N GLU A 201 26.28 14.41 0.14
CA GLU A 201 26.23 15.72 -0.53
C GLU A 201 26.90 15.78 -1.93
N LYS A 202 27.12 14.62 -2.55
CA LYS A 202 27.61 14.51 -3.92
C LYS A 202 26.53 13.90 -4.81
N ALA A 203 26.39 14.44 -6.02
CA ALA A 203 25.51 13.81 -7.01
C ALA A 203 26.11 12.47 -7.48
N ILE A 204 25.31 11.44 -7.40
CA ILE A 204 25.65 10.11 -7.93
C ILE A 204 24.63 9.74 -9.03
N SER A 205 25.10 9.15 -10.11
CA SER A 205 24.20 8.59 -11.12
C SER A 205 23.54 7.30 -10.61
N ILE A 206 22.37 6.96 -11.16
CA ILE A 206 21.72 5.70 -10.84
C ILE A 206 22.60 4.49 -11.22
N ASN A 207 23.35 4.59 -12.32
CA ASN A 207 24.21 3.51 -12.79
C ASN A 207 25.41 3.30 -11.86
N ASP A 208 26.00 4.38 -11.33
CA ASP A 208 27.06 4.27 -10.33
C ASP A 208 26.56 3.66 -9.02
N LEU A 209 25.32 3.99 -8.63
CA LEU A 209 24.71 3.40 -7.44
C LEU A 209 24.36 1.92 -7.63
N LYS A 210 23.88 1.53 -8.81
CA LYS A 210 23.61 0.13 -9.18
C LYS A 210 24.87 -0.71 -9.27
N GLY A 211 25.96 -0.14 -9.71
CA GLY A 211 27.26 -0.81 -9.83
C GLY A 211 27.99 -1.01 -8.51
N ASP A 212 27.41 -0.59 -7.38
CA ASP A 212 28.02 -0.76 -6.08
C ASP A 212 27.91 -2.20 -5.59
N GLU A 213 29.06 -2.84 -5.34
CA GLU A 213 29.16 -4.25 -4.93
C GLU A 213 28.40 -4.56 -3.63
N ASP A 214 28.20 -3.56 -2.76
CA ASP A 214 27.51 -3.75 -1.49
C ASP A 214 26.03 -4.08 -1.66
N ILE A 215 25.37 -3.61 -2.74
CA ILE A 215 23.98 -3.98 -3.05
C ILE A 215 23.91 -5.43 -3.51
N LEU A 216 24.84 -5.85 -4.39
CA LEU A 216 24.91 -7.22 -4.87
C LEU A 216 25.13 -8.22 -3.72
N LEU A 217 26.03 -7.89 -2.77
CA LEU A 217 26.26 -8.72 -1.58
C LEU A 217 24.99 -8.86 -0.71
N SER A 218 24.15 -7.83 -0.66
CA SER A 218 22.88 -7.89 0.06
C SER A 218 21.87 -8.82 -0.60
N CYS A 219 21.83 -8.87 -1.94
CA CYS A 219 21.00 -9.83 -2.68
C CYS A 219 21.44 -11.27 -2.44
N GLU A 220 22.74 -11.54 -2.38
CA GLU A 220 23.26 -12.86 -2.03
C GLU A 220 22.82 -13.29 -0.62
N LYS A 221 22.80 -12.37 0.33
CA LYS A 221 22.36 -12.62 1.71
C LYS A 221 20.85 -12.83 1.83
N TYR A 222 20.06 -12.15 1.00
CA TYR A 222 18.61 -12.22 0.99
C TYR A 222 18.08 -12.71 -0.37
N PRO A 223 18.28 -14.00 -0.69
CA PRO A 223 17.95 -14.56 -2.02
C PRO A 223 16.46 -14.49 -2.37
N SER A 224 15.61 -14.22 -1.39
CA SER A 224 14.16 -13.99 -1.58
C SER A 224 13.82 -12.55 -2.02
N LEU A 225 14.78 -11.62 -1.98
CA LEU A 225 14.58 -10.21 -2.32
C LEU A 225 15.34 -9.84 -3.60
N THR A 226 14.69 -9.04 -4.43
CA THR A 226 15.30 -8.41 -5.61
C THR A 226 16.00 -7.10 -5.24
N ASP A 227 16.90 -6.60 -6.09
CA ASP A 227 17.64 -5.36 -5.85
C ASP A 227 16.73 -4.16 -5.59
N ASP A 228 15.64 -4.05 -6.35
CA ASP A 228 14.64 -3.01 -6.19
C ASP A 228 13.91 -3.10 -4.84
N GLN A 229 13.65 -4.32 -4.33
CA GLN A 229 13.08 -4.53 -2.99
C GLN A 229 14.10 -4.18 -1.90
N ILE A 230 15.35 -4.58 -2.04
CA ILE A 230 16.40 -4.29 -1.06
C ILE A 230 16.59 -2.78 -0.93
N ILE A 231 16.70 -2.06 -2.04
CA ILE A 231 16.82 -0.59 -2.03
C ILE A 231 15.61 0.04 -1.34
N PHE A 232 14.38 -0.44 -1.63
CA PHE A 232 13.20 0.09 -0.95
C PHE A 232 13.30 -0.09 0.56
N TYR A 233 13.57 -1.30 1.05
CA TYR A 233 13.56 -1.60 2.48
C TYR A 233 14.74 -0.95 3.22
N TYR A 234 15.91 -0.86 2.60
CA TYR A 234 17.05 -0.16 3.18
C TYR A 234 16.76 1.32 3.36
N LEU A 235 16.26 1.98 2.30
CA LEU A 235 15.90 3.40 2.38
C LEU A 235 14.71 3.64 3.32
N TYR A 236 13.76 2.72 3.37
CA TYR A 236 12.64 2.77 4.31
C TYR A 236 13.14 2.69 5.76
N PHE A 237 14.12 1.85 6.04
CA PHE A 237 14.77 1.76 7.34
C PHE A 237 15.59 3.02 7.68
N LEU A 238 16.36 3.55 6.74
CA LEU A 238 17.34 4.61 6.96
C LEU A 238 16.76 6.02 6.94
N HIS A 239 15.68 6.24 6.18
CA HIS A 239 15.16 7.59 5.91
C HIS A 239 13.85 7.89 6.64
N ILE A 240 12.97 6.91 6.81
CA ILE A 240 11.64 7.12 7.41
C ILE A 240 11.68 7.36 8.93
N PRO A 241 12.53 6.71 9.74
CA PRO A 241 12.55 6.93 11.19
C PRO A 241 12.82 8.39 11.53
N ASP A 242 12.06 8.92 12.47
CA ASP A 242 12.25 10.24 13.01
C ASP A 242 11.99 10.24 14.52
N LYS A 243 13.01 10.53 15.30
CA LYS A 243 12.97 10.54 16.77
C LYS A 243 11.96 11.53 17.33
N ASN A 244 11.81 12.68 16.67
CA ASN A 244 10.96 13.78 17.09
C ASN A 244 9.81 14.08 16.13
N GLY A 245 9.66 13.29 15.08
CA GLY A 245 8.75 13.57 13.99
C GLY A 245 7.48 12.76 14.03
N THR A 246 6.87 12.71 12.87
CA THR A 246 5.56 12.13 12.59
C THR A 246 5.41 10.67 13.05
N TYR A 247 6.51 9.91 13.11
CA TYR A 247 6.49 8.50 13.47
C TYR A 247 6.75 8.24 14.97
N GLY A 248 7.29 9.20 15.71
CA GLY A 248 7.49 9.09 17.16
C GLY A 248 8.33 7.88 17.59
N LEU A 249 9.25 7.45 16.73
CA LEU A 249 10.18 6.36 17.02
C LEU A 249 11.39 6.90 17.79
N GLN A 250 11.94 6.09 18.67
CA GLN A 250 13.18 6.44 19.39
C GLN A 250 14.44 6.24 18.53
N ALA A 251 14.28 5.79 17.29
CA ALA A 251 15.36 5.60 16.34
C ALA A 251 15.58 6.85 15.49
N ASP A 252 16.83 7.22 15.32
CA ASP A 252 17.21 8.29 14.42
C ASP A 252 17.25 7.81 12.97
N LYS A 253 16.68 8.60 12.05
CA LYS A 253 16.95 8.39 10.63
C LYS A 253 18.42 8.77 10.35
N LEU A 254 19.08 8.00 9.52
CA LEU A 254 20.47 8.25 9.13
C LEU A 254 20.58 9.12 7.88
N ILE A 255 19.57 9.06 7.00
CA ILE A 255 19.47 9.91 5.81
C ILE A 255 18.47 11.03 6.11
N GLU A 256 18.95 12.26 6.13
CA GLU A 256 18.13 13.45 6.39
C GLU A 256 17.24 13.77 5.20
N SER A 257 17.82 13.83 3.98
CA SER A 257 17.09 14.06 2.74
C SER A 257 17.65 13.25 1.57
N ILE A 258 16.78 12.99 0.61
CA ILE A 258 17.09 12.41 -0.69
C ILE A 258 16.64 13.41 -1.74
N ASP A 259 17.58 13.98 -2.49
CA ASP A 259 17.29 14.91 -3.57
C ASP A 259 17.55 14.21 -4.91
N ILE A 260 16.54 14.21 -5.78
CA ILE A 260 16.58 13.51 -7.06
C ILE A 260 16.39 14.55 -8.17
N SER A 261 17.35 14.62 -9.08
CA SER A 261 17.30 15.44 -10.29
C SER A 261 16.95 14.58 -11.50
N LEU A 262 15.97 15.05 -12.28
CA LEU A 262 15.37 14.40 -13.44
C LEU A 262 15.59 15.29 -14.67
N ASN A 263 16.59 15.00 -15.54
CA ASN A 263 16.79 15.75 -16.79
C ASN A 263 16.72 17.28 -16.63
N GLY A 264 17.25 17.83 -15.54
CA GLY A 264 17.30 19.27 -15.29
C GLY A 264 16.14 19.86 -14.46
N TYR A 265 15.21 19.05 -13.98
CA TYR A 265 14.21 19.44 -13.00
C TYR A 265 14.22 18.49 -11.77
N SER A 266 13.59 18.90 -10.68
CA SER A 266 13.59 18.12 -9.45
C SER A 266 12.44 17.10 -9.43
N PHE A 267 12.63 15.97 -8.75
CA PHE A 267 11.53 15.05 -8.42
C PHE A 267 10.38 15.78 -7.69
N ASN A 268 10.69 16.83 -6.94
CA ASN A 268 9.69 17.60 -6.24
C ASN A 268 8.73 18.34 -7.19
N ASP A 269 9.17 18.63 -8.43
CA ASP A 269 8.38 19.32 -9.46
C ASP A 269 7.34 18.40 -10.12
N LEU A 270 7.45 17.08 -9.93
CA LEU A 270 6.39 16.16 -10.34
C LEU A 270 5.07 16.49 -9.63
N SER A 271 3.98 16.34 -10.35
CA SER A 271 2.65 16.51 -9.78
C SER A 271 2.37 15.47 -8.68
N GLU A 272 1.46 15.77 -7.76
CA GLU A 272 1.04 14.82 -6.72
C GLU A 272 0.50 13.52 -7.32
N GLY A 273 -0.23 13.62 -8.45
CA GLY A 273 -0.74 12.45 -9.15
C GLY A 273 0.37 11.54 -9.68
N GLU A 274 1.43 12.10 -10.29
CA GLU A 274 2.60 11.33 -10.75
C GLU A 274 3.31 10.65 -9.59
N LYS A 275 3.51 11.36 -8.46
CA LYS A 275 4.12 10.80 -7.26
C LYS A 275 3.28 9.65 -6.67
N LYS A 276 1.96 9.79 -6.66
CA LYS A 276 1.03 8.71 -6.25
C LYS A 276 1.11 7.52 -7.20
N LEU A 277 1.14 7.77 -8.50
CA LEU A 277 1.25 6.71 -9.49
C LEU A 277 2.57 5.94 -9.35
N ILE A 278 3.69 6.63 -9.15
CA ILE A 278 5.00 6.04 -8.83
C ILE A 278 4.91 5.12 -7.60
N LEU A 279 4.27 5.57 -6.53
CA LEU A 279 4.12 4.77 -5.33
C LEU A 279 3.27 3.52 -5.57
N ILE A 280 2.15 3.64 -6.28
CA ILE A 280 1.27 2.51 -6.58
C ILE A 280 1.98 1.53 -7.53
N GLU A 281 2.71 2.01 -8.54
CA GLU A 281 3.53 1.19 -9.42
C GLU A 281 4.54 0.36 -8.62
N CYS A 282 5.27 1.00 -7.70
CA CYS A 282 6.22 0.33 -6.82
C CYS A 282 5.53 -0.73 -5.93
N ILE A 283 4.38 -0.41 -5.34
CA ILE A 283 3.61 -1.37 -4.53
C ILE A 283 3.22 -2.60 -5.35
N ILE A 284 2.71 -2.40 -6.55
CA ILE A 284 2.14 -3.47 -7.39
C ILE A 284 3.21 -4.28 -8.11
N LYS A 285 4.28 -3.63 -8.61
CA LYS A 285 5.28 -4.28 -9.47
C LYS A 285 6.54 -4.72 -8.76
N VAL A 286 6.83 -4.15 -7.57
CA VAL A 286 8.05 -4.45 -6.81
C VAL A 286 7.73 -5.09 -5.47
N LEU A 287 6.87 -4.48 -4.65
CA LEU A 287 6.68 -4.89 -3.26
C LEU A 287 5.67 -6.02 -3.08
N GLY A 288 4.64 -6.05 -3.93
CA GLY A 288 3.56 -7.05 -3.87
C GLY A 288 3.82 -8.24 -4.79
N ASP A 289 3.25 -9.38 -4.41
CA ASP A 289 3.23 -10.62 -5.19
C ASP A 289 1.82 -11.22 -5.25
N GLU A 290 1.65 -12.39 -5.88
CA GLU A 290 0.36 -13.08 -6.05
C GLU A 290 -0.31 -13.47 -4.72
N HIS A 291 0.45 -13.54 -3.62
CA HIS A 291 -0.03 -13.86 -2.28
C HIS A 291 -0.17 -12.63 -1.39
N SER A 292 0.09 -11.44 -1.92
CA SER A 292 0.01 -10.18 -1.18
C SER A 292 -1.42 -9.62 -1.16
N LEU A 293 -1.73 -8.89 -0.09
CA LEU A 293 -2.93 -8.07 0.06
C LEU A 293 -2.56 -6.59 0.07
N VAL A 294 -3.07 -5.83 -0.89
CA VAL A 294 -2.82 -4.39 -1.02
C VAL A 294 -4.06 -3.61 -0.58
N LEU A 295 -3.90 -2.70 0.36
CA LEU A 295 -4.94 -1.85 0.93
C LEU A 295 -4.68 -0.38 0.55
N LEU A 296 -5.53 0.22 -0.28
CA LEU A 296 -5.35 1.58 -0.79
C LEU A 296 -6.46 2.50 -0.29
N ASP A 297 -6.12 3.50 0.52
CA ASP A 297 -7.10 4.48 0.98
C ASP A 297 -7.09 5.71 0.07
N GLU A 298 -8.17 5.89 -0.69
CA GLU A 298 -8.38 6.97 -1.66
C GLU A 298 -7.20 7.20 -2.64
N PRO A 299 -6.68 6.16 -3.33
CA PRO A 299 -5.53 6.29 -4.21
C PRO A 299 -5.77 7.26 -5.37
N ASP A 300 -7.03 7.50 -5.70
CA ASP A 300 -7.50 8.37 -6.78
C ASP A 300 -7.85 9.79 -6.33
N ALA A 301 -7.69 10.13 -5.03
CA ALA A 301 -7.97 11.47 -4.53
C ALA A 301 -7.01 12.50 -5.15
N HIS A 302 -7.56 13.65 -5.57
CA HIS A 302 -6.82 14.77 -6.19
C HIS A 302 -6.05 14.42 -7.47
N THR A 303 -6.44 13.32 -8.18
CA THR A 303 -5.81 12.93 -9.44
C THR A 303 -6.71 13.19 -10.63
N HIS A 304 -6.08 13.56 -11.77
CA HIS A 304 -6.78 13.74 -13.03
C HIS A 304 -7.35 12.41 -13.56
N ILE A 305 -8.42 12.49 -14.39
CA ILE A 305 -9.11 11.30 -14.90
C ILE A 305 -8.21 10.32 -15.67
N ALA A 306 -7.21 10.82 -16.40
CA ALA A 306 -6.24 9.99 -17.09
C ALA A 306 -5.43 9.14 -16.09
N MET A 307 -4.97 9.76 -15.00
CA MET A 307 -4.22 9.09 -13.94
C MET A 307 -5.07 8.03 -13.21
N LYS A 308 -6.35 8.31 -13.01
CA LYS A 308 -7.29 7.32 -12.44
C LYS A 308 -7.40 6.07 -13.30
N LYS A 309 -7.34 6.21 -14.64
CA LYS A 309 -7.32 5.07 -15.57
C LYS A 309 -6.05 4.25 -15.42
N ASP A 310 -4.91 4.91 -15.27
CA ASP A 310 -3.63 4.23 -15.07
C ASP A 310 -3.62 3.45 -13.74
N ILE A 311 -4.08 4.07 -12.65
CA ILE A 311 -4.22 3.40 -11.35
C ILE A 311 -5.16 2.18 -11.46
N LEU A 312 -6.31 2.34 -12.13
CA LEU A 312 -7.24 1.23 -12.30
C LEU A 312 -6.65 0.09 -13.13
N LYS A 313 -5.87 0.41 -14.18
CA LYS A 313 -5.16 -0.58 -14.98
C LYS A 313 -4.20 -1.38 -14.11
N LEU A 314 -3.31 -0.71 -13.37
CA LEU A 314 -2.35 -1.35 -12.45
C LEU A 314 -3.04 -2.30 -11.45
N ILE A 315 -4.07 -1.80 -10.77
CA ILE A 315 -4.82 -2.60 -9.78
C ILE A 315 -5.49 -3.82 -10.43
N SER A 316 -5.99 -3.67 -11.67
CA SER A 316 -6.67 -4.77 -12.38
C SER A 316 -5.70 -5.83 -12.89
N GLU A 317 -4.46 -5.47 -13.15
CA GLU A 317 -3.39 -6.37 -13.62
C GLU A 317 -2.65 -7.05 -12.47
N PHE A 318 -2.80 -6.56 -11.24
CA PHE A 318 -2.14 -7.14 -10.07
C PHE A 318 -2.57 -8.60 -9.84
N GLU A 319 -1.61 -9.48 -9.58
CA GLU A 319 -1.88 -10.90 -9.38
C GLU A 319 -2.40 -11.22 -7.98
N GLY A 320 -2.02 -10.44 -6.97
CA GLY A 320 -2.59 -10.49 -5.64
C GLY A 320 -3.98 -9.86 -5.54
N GLN A 321 -4.41 -9.48 -4.37
CA GLN A 321 -5.70 -8.81 -4.18
C GLN A 321 -5.53 -7.38 -3.71
N THR A 322 -6.31 -6.46 -4.30
CA THR A 322 -6.38 -5.07 -3.86
C THR A 322 -7.76 -4.75 -3.26
N ILE A 323 -7.77 -4.12 -2.10
CA ILE A 323 -8.97 -3.51 -1.51
C ILE A 323 -8.73 -2.01 -1.42
N MET A 324 -9.60 -1.21 -2.01
CA MET A 324 -9.43 0.24 -2.03
C MET A 324 -10.69 0.98 -1.59
N THR A 325 -10.49 2.16 -1.03
CA THR A 325 -11.59 3.12 -0.85
C THR A 325 -11.58 4.12 -2.00
N THR A 326 -12.73 4.56 -2.45
CA THR A 326 -12.83 5.58 -3.49
C THR A 326 -14.15 6.34 -3.44
N HIS A 327 -14.13 7.58 -3.92
CA HIS A 327 -15.31 8.37 -4.24
C HIS A 327 -15.58 8.45 -5.75
N SER A 328 -14.69 7.91 -6.57
CA SER A 328 -14.81 8.00 -8.02
C SER A 328 -15.70 6.89 -8.60
N PRO A 329 -16.73 7.23 -9.36
CA PRO A 329 -17.58 6.27 -10.04
C PRO A 329 -16.85 5.45 -11.11
N MET A 330 -15.66 5.88 -11.53
CA MET A 330 -14.86 5.18 -12.53
C MET A 330 -14.48 3.76 -12.06
N PHE A 331 -14.14 3.60 -10.78
CA PHE A 331 -13.77 2.29 -10.22
C PHE A 331 -14.96 1.35 -10.02
N LEU A 332 -16.19 1.86 -10.23
CA LEU A 332 -17.42 1.10 -10.04
C LEU A 332 -17.96 0.46 -11.32
N ASN A 333 -17.50 0.91 -12.48
CA ASN A 333 -18.14 0.55 -13.76
C ASN A 333 -17.12 0.23 -14.85
N LYS A 334 -17.05 -1.03 -15.26
CA LYS A 334 -16.22 -1.49 -16.39
C LYS A 334 -16.50 -0.74 -17.71
N ARG A 335 -17.70 -0.16 -17.88
CA ARG A 335 -18.05 0.61 -19.09
C ARG A 335 -17.31 1.95 -19.22
N TRP A 336 -16.82 2.52 -18.12
CA TRP A 336 -16.05 3.77 -18.16
C TRP A 336 -14.63 3.60 -18.69
N ASN A 337 -14.14 2.37 -18.80
CA ASN A 337 -12.79 2.07 -19.25
C ASN A 337 -12.61 2.07 -20.77
N GLY A 338 -13.66 2.40 -21.54
CA GLY A 338 -13.60 2.44 -23.02
C GLY A 338 -13.40 1.08 -23.67
N TYR A 339 -13.47 -0.03 -22.93
CA TYR A 339 -13.42 -1.37 -23.48
C TYR A 339 -14.82 -1.77 -23.99
N ASN A 340 -14.94 -1.87 -25.31
CA ASN A 340 -16.08 -2.49 -25.99
C ASN A 340 -16.01 -4.02 -25.87
N GLU A 341 -16.15 -4.57 -24.68
CA GLU A 341 -16.41 -5.99 -24.54
C GLU A 341 -17.92 -6.25 -24.63
N LYS A 342 -18.36 -6.71 -25.79
CA LYS A 342 -19.76 -7.04 -26.10
C LYS A 342 -20.35 -8.21 -25.30
N ASN A 343 -19.59 -8.88 -24.43
CA ASN A 343 -20.05 -10.06 -23.69
C ASN A 343 -19.43 -10.16 -22.29
N VAL A 344 -19.87 -9.38 -21.32
CA VAL A 344 -19.57 -9.64 -19.91
C VAL A 344 -20.87 -9.72 -19.12
N ASN A 345 -21.06 -10.86 -18.48
CA ASN A 345 -22.17 -11.14 -17.57
C ASN A 345 -22.24 -10.06 -16.46
N PRO A 346 -23.35 -9.33 -16.29
CA PRO A 346 -23.45 -8.21 -15.36
C PRO A 346 -23.40 -8.60 -13.87
N ALA A 347 -23.20 -9.88 -13.55
CA ALA A 347 -23.32 -10.42 -12.20
C ALA A 347 -22.05 -10.33 -11.32
N LYS A 348 -20.86 -10.02 -11.89
CA LYS A 348 -19.63 -9.89 -11.08
C LYS A 348 -19.36 -8.42 -10.75
N ARG A 349 -19.66 -8.01 -9.54
CA ARG A 349 -19.47 -6.64 -9.07
C ARG A 349 -18.47 -6.60 -7.93
N ASN A 350 -17.37 -5.92 -8.20
CA ASN A 350 -16.27 -5.69 -7.27
C ASN A 350 -16.51 -4.45 -6.37
N VAL A 351 -17.77 -4.22 -5.96
CA VAL A 351 -18.16 -2.98 -5.25
C VAL A 351 -18.93 -3.29 -3.99
N LEU A 352 -18.45 -2.79 -2.87
CA LEU A 352 -19.16 -2.75 -1.59
C LEU A 352 -19.58 -1.31 -1.26
N ASP A 353 -20.88 -1.05 -1.14
CA ASP A 353 -21.42 0.26 -0.73
C ASP A 353 -21.71 0.24 0.79
N LEU A 354 -20.91 0.99 1.54
CA LEU A 354 -21.08 1.17 2.98
C LEU A 354 -22.10 2.29 3.23
N LYS A 355 -23.39 1.98 3.15
CA LYS A 355 -24.44 2.93 3.46
C LYS A 355 -24.62 3.12 4.97
N ASN A 356 -24.98 4.37 5.32
CA ASN A 356 -25.34 4.81 6.66
C ASN A 356 -26.60 4.10 7.24
N GLU A 357 -26.66 2.80 7.33
CA GLU A 357 -27.72 2.12 8.08
C GLU A 357 -27.40 2.02 9.59
N THR A 358 -26.22 2.51 10.00
CA THR A 358 -25.73 2.37 11.39
C THR A 358 -26.40 3.29 12.40
N CYS A 359 -27.22 4.25 12.00
CA CYS A 359 -27.82 5.19 12.97
C CYS A 359 -29.22 4.87 13.47
N LYS A 360 -29.90 3.86 13.00
CA LYS A 360 -31.34 3.68 13.38
C LYS A 360 -31.84 2.30 13.81
N ASN A 361 -31.07 1.24 13.78
CA ASN A 361 -31.60 -0.05 14.26
C ASN A 361 -30.55 -0.92 14.95
N ARG A 362 -30.50 -0.86 16.27
CA ARG A 362 -29.75 -1.78 17.14
C ARG A 362 -30.34 -3.20 17.23
N GLU A 363 -31.34 -3.55 16.45
CA GLU A 363 -32.11 -4.81 16.72
C GLU A 363 -32.37 -5.72 15.54
N LYS A 364 -31.73 -5.55 14.35
CA LYS A 364 -31.92 -6.55 13.29
C LYS A 364 -30.62 -6.91 12.61
N ARG A 365 -30.18 -8.16 12.81
CA ARG A 365 -29.16 -8.87 12.03
C ARG A 365 -29.62 -8.96 10.57
N ASN A 366 -29.11 -8.13 9.69
CA ASN A 366 -29.35 -8.24 8.26
C ASN A 366 -28.04 -8.18 7.50
N VAL A 367 -27.78 -9.23 6.75
CA VAL A 367 -26.77 -9.29 5.68
C VAL A 367 -27.07 -8.17 4.68
N LEU A 368 -26.11 -7.29 4.42
CA LEU A 368 -26.23 -6.20 3.45
C LEU A 368 -26.40 -6.77 2.04
N LYS A 369 -27.64 -6.93 1.57
CA LYS A 369 -27.94 -7.12 0.16
C LYS A 369 -27.99 -5.77 -0.55
N ILE A 370 -27.05 -5.53 -1.45
CA ILE A 370 -27.01 -4.32 -2.26
C ILE A 370 -28.17 -4.32 -3.25
N SER A 371 -29.17 -3.46 -3.04
CA SER A 371 -30.22 -3.24 -4.04
C SER A 371 -29.80 -2.20 -5.07
N HIS A 372 -29.70 -2.64 -6.30
CA HIS A 372 -29.15 -1.94 -7.46
C HIS A 372 -29.88 -0.71 -7.94
N THR A 373 -31.18 -0.64 -7.69
CA THR A 373 -32.06 0.27 -8.45
C THR A 373 -32.04 1.72 -7.97
N ARG A 374 -31.65 1.98 -6.73
CA ARG A 374 -31.67 3.34 -6.15
C ARG A 374 -30.39 4.14 -6.40
N TYR A 375 -29.25 3.47 -6.54
CA TYR A 375 -27.96 4.16 -6.73
C TYR A 375 -27.80 4.76 -8.14
N PHE A 376 -28.29 4.05 -9.16
CA PHE A 376 -28.30 4.57 -10.53
C PHE A 376 -29.19 5.83 -10.70
N LYS A 377 -30.25 5.98 -9.90
CA LYS A 377 -31.06 7.20 -9.91
C LYS A 377 -30.35 8.41 -9.29
N ALA A 378 -29.51 8.18 -8.27
CA ALA A 378 -28.73 9.24 -7.63
C ALA A 378 -27.58 9.74 -8.52
N ILE A 379 -26.86 8.82 -9.18
CA ILE A 379 -25.77 9.17 -10.12
C ILE A 379 -26.35 9.91 -11.35
N LYS A 380 -27.50 9.48 -11.88
CA LYS A 380 -28.16 10.23 -12.97
C LYS A 380 -28.57 11.65 -12.56
N LYS A 381 -28.98 11.88 -11.32
CA LYS A 381 -29.28 13.22 -10.82
C LYS A 381 -28.05 14.09 -10.64
N GLN A 382 -26.91 13.52 -10.20
CA GLN A 382 -25.66 14.30 -10.06
C GLN A 382 -24.99 14.63 -11.39
N SER A 383 -25.05 13.74 -12.40
CA SER A 383 -24.51 14.02 -13.73
C SER A 383 -25.32 15.07 -14.50
N VAL A 384 -26.60 15.25 -14.20
CA VAL A 384 -27.44 16.31 -14.79
C VAL A 384 -27.21 17.66 -14.11
N LEU A 385 -26.84 17.67 -12.81
CA LEU A 385 -26.52 18.93 -12.10
C LEU A 385 -25.09 19.45 -12.38
N GLY A 386 -24.17 18.58 -12.80
CA GLY A 386 -22.79 18.97 -13.13
C GLY A 386 -22.63 19.65 -14.50
N CYS A 387 -23.66 19.65 -15.36
CA CYS A 387 -23.62 20.28 -16.69
C CYS A 387 -24.09 21.75 -16.70
N PHE A 388 -24.47 22.34 -15.57
CA PHE A 388 -25.03 23.70 -15.54
C PHE A 388 -24.14 24.76 -14.85
N TYR A 389 -22.92 24.46 -14.50
CA TYR A 389 -21.96 25.46 -13.99
C TYR A 389 -20.64 25.38 -14.75
N SER A 390 -20.60 25.89 -15.98
CA SER A 390 -19.41 26.38 -16.65
C SER A 390 -19.80 27.61 -17.44
N PHE A 391 -19.68 28.72 -16.77
CA PHE A 391 -19.36 30.02 -17.38
C PHE A 391 -18.24 30.63 -16.57
#